data_39207e9ca1804ca3f0e7b773dfc77e01
#
_entry.id   39207e9ca1804ca3f0e7b773dfc77e01
#
_cell.length_a   1.000
_cell.length_b   1.000
_cell.length_c   1.000
_cell.angle_alpha   90.00
_cell.angle_beta   90.00
_cell.angle_gamma   90.00
#
_symmetry.space_group_name_H-M   'P 1'
#
loop_
_entity.id
_entity.type
_entity.pdbx_description
1 polymer ?
#
loop_
_entity_poly.entity_id
_entity_poly.type
_entity_poly.pdbx_seq_one_letter_code
_entity_poly.pdbx_strand_id
1 'polypeptide(L)'
;MSPRFGPESPPRIRRRLLALHVELELHRVSVESYLPLRTIKRGKILTIERTYKWEHVETPLIRHEAAVHFLRAGLTASGVQYGDGYEATWELRTAENWVTERVSVNVEGDGWGRSLELFRFEQGVWSAETNEEGAQPEDLPSPGIVQSADLKAALDCDLGLCPLTNTMPIRRLTLLETQVPKTQLIMAWIDIPSLQVIASDQYYSSVDAETVRYGSGTRGVDVELEVDGDGVVVHYPDL
;
A
#
# COMPACT_ATOMS: atom_id res chain seq x y z
N MET A 1 59.15 37.11 4.66
CA MET A 1 58.12 36.68 3.67
C MET A 1 57.50 35.40 4.21
N SER A 2 56.33 35.49 4.87
CA SER A 2 55.57 34.36 5.37
C SER A 2 54.37 34.15 4.47
N PRO A 3 54.03 32.90 4.06
CA PRO A 3 52.83 32.62 3.29
C PRO A 3 51.61 32.60 4.22
N ARG A 4 50.57 33.35 3.86
CA ARG A 4 49.25 33.30 4.49
C ARG A 4 48.50 32.07 3.98
N PHE A 5 48.14 31.19 4.89
CA PHE A 5 47.13 30.16 4.64
C PHE A 5 45.75 30.80 4.81
N GLY A 6 44.95 30.77 3.75
CA GLY A 6 43.53 31.11 3.78
C GLY A 6 42.70 29.91 4.32
N PRO A 7 41.51 30.13 4.89
CA PRO A 7 40.71 29.06 5.43
C PRO A 7 40.14 28.18 4.31
N GLU A 8 40.45 26.88 4.39
CA GLU A 8 39.81 25.83 3.57
C GLU A 8 38.32 25.74 3.90
N SER A 9 37.49 25.85 2.88
CA SER A 9 36.06 25.62 2.96
C SER A 9 35.79 24.10 3.24
N PRO A 10 34.85 23.75 4.12
CA PRO A 10 34.53 22.35 4.37
C PRO A 10 33.93 21.70 3.12
N PRO A 11 34.16 20.40 2.91
CA PRO A 11 33.64 19.70 1.76
C PRO A 11 32.10 19.69 1.76
N ARG A 12 31.53 20.12 0.65
CA ARG A 12 30.11 20.00 0.37
C ARG A 12 29.75 18.51 0.38
N ILE A 13 29.13 18.04 1.44
CA ILE A 13 28.44 16.76 1.47
C ILE A 13 27.31 16.88 0.46
N ARG A 14 27.53 16.31 -0.72
CA ARG A 14 26.45 16.04 -1.67
C ARG A 14 25.52 15.04 -0.97
N ARG A 15 24.40 15.52 -0.45
CA ARG A 15 23.25 14.69 -0.13
C ARG A 15 22.84 14.02 -1.45
N ARG A 16 23.28 12.80 -1.66
CA ARG A 16 22.60 11.88 -2.56
C ARG A 16 21.26 11.59 -1.90
N LEU A 17 20.22 12.31 -2.34
CA LEU A 17 18.89 11.78 -2.30
C LEU A 17 18.98 10.46 -3.09
N LEU A 18 19.00 9.35 -2.38
CA LEU A 18 18.64 8.05 -2.95
C LEU A 18 17.17 8.21 -3.36
N ALA A 19 16.97 8.62 -4.61
CA ALA A 19 15.74 8.34 -5.31
C ALA A 19 15.71 6.82 -5.41
N LEU A 20 14.95 6.16 -4.53
CA LEU A 20 14.47 4.81 -4.72
C LEU A 20 13.60 4.87 -5.98
N HIS A 21 14.23 4.78 -7.15
CA HIS A 21 13.59 4.33 -8.37
C HIS A 21 13.37 2.82 -8.19
N VAL A 22 12.34 2.46 -7.45
CA VAL A 22 11.69 1.19 -7.66
C VAL A 22 10.79 1.43 -8.87
N GLU A 23 11.31 1.17 -10.05
CA GLU A 23 10.51 0.99 -11.26
C GLU A 23 9.66 -0.26 -11.02
N LEU A 24 8.44 -0.06 -10.60
CA LEU A 24 7.45 -1.09 -10.35
C LEU A 24 6.67 -1.32 -11.62
N GLU A 25 7.18 -2.22 -12.45
CA GLU A 25 6.41 -2.82 -13.54
C GLU A 25 5.55 -3.95 -12.96
N LEU A 26 4.31 -3.66 -12.61
CA LEU A 26 3.32 -4.67 -12.27
C LEU A 26 2.57 -5.09 -13.52
N HIS A 27 2.88 -6.24 -14.07
CA HIS A 27 2.25 -6.82 -15.23
C HIS A 27 1.18 -7.84 -14.83
N ARG A 28 0.22 -7.98 -15.68
CA ARG A 28 -0.91 -8.90 -15.78
C ARG A 28 -1.21 -9.77 -14.55
N VAL A 29 -2.32 -9.48 -13.92
CA VAL A 29 -2.91 -10.24 -12.83
C VAL A 29 -3.73 -11.39 -13.39
N SER A 30 -3.48 -12.61 -12.97
CA SER A 30 -4.45 -13.69 -13.11
C SER A 30 -5.35 -13.71 -11.89
N VAL A 31 -6.61 -13.35 -12.06
CA VAL A 31 -7.62 -13.47 -11.01
C VAL A 31 -8.21 -14.87 -11.05
N GLU A 32 -7.82 -15.73 -10.15
CA GLU A 32 -8.56 -16.94 -9.86
C GLU A 32 -9.62 -16.64 -8.81
N SER A 33 -10.83 -16.30 -9.23
CA SER A 33 -11.96 -16.15 -8.34
C SER A 33 -12.56 -17.50 -8.04
N TYR A 34 -12.26 -18.07 -6.88
CA TYR A 34 -13.02 -19.19 -6.36
C TYR A 34 -14.24 -18.67 -5.61
N LEU A 35 -15.42 -18.98 -6.15
CA LEU A 35 -16.68 -18.83 -5.44
C LEU A 35 -16.88 -20.03 -4.50
N PRO A 36 -17.13 -19.80 -3.21
CA PRO A 36 -18.35 -20.29 -2.68
C PRO A 36 -19.22 -19.19 -2.07
N LEU A 37 -20.34 -18.96 -2.69
CA LEU A 37 -21.47 -18.28 -2.08
C LEU A 37 -21.94 -19.11 -0.88
N ARG A 38 -21.49 -18.79 0.34
CA ARG A 38 -22.17 -19.23 1.54
C ARG A 38 -23.29 -18.24 1.88
N THR A 39 -24.46 -18.48 1.31
CA THR A 39 -25.70 -17.82 1.75
C THR A 39 -26.09 -18.39 3.11
N ILE A 40 -25.90 -17.65 4.18
CA ILE A 40 -26.42 -18.01 5.50
C ILE A 40 -27.72 -17.23 5.73
N LYS A 41 -28.86 -17.91 5.67
CA LYS A 41 -30.18 -17.39 6.05
C LYS A 41 -30.28 -17.24 7.57
N ARG A 42 -30.59 -16.06 8.02
CA ARG A 42 -31.15 -15.49 9.25
C ARG A 42 -30.23 -14.45 9.88
N GLY A 43 -30.53 -13.18 9.59
CA GLY A 43 -30.07 -12.05 10.42
C GLY A 43 -28.57 -11.79 10.47
N LYS A 44 -27.76 -12.38 9.57
CA LYS A 44 -26.34 -12.17 9.46
C LYS A 44 -26.02 -11.25 8.26
N ILE A 45 -25.12 -10.33 8.50
CA ILE A 45 -24.47 -9.51 7.49
C ILE A 45 -23.99 -10.43 6.36
N LEU A 46 -24.42 -10.16 5.12
CA LEU A 46 -23.91 -10.85 3.95
C LEU A 46 -22.44 -10.49 3.81
N THR A 47 -21.57 -11.44 4.08
CA THR A 47 -20.14 -11.33 3.84
C THR A 47 -19.83 -12.08 2.55
N ILE A 48 -19.18 -11.42 1.60
CA ILE A 48 -18.68 -12.05 0.36
C ILE A 48 -17.20 -12.32 0.59
N GLU A 49 -16.78 -13.55 0.43
CA GLU A 49 -15.38 -13.95 0.51
C GLU A 49 -14.82 -14.09 -0.91
N ARG A 50 -13.64 -13.54 -1.16
CA ARG A 50 -12.90 -13.62 -2.42
C ARG A 50 -11.43 -13.90 -2.14
N THR A 51 -10.77 -14.57 -3.07
CA THR A 51 -9.31 -14.74 -3.07
C THR A 51 -8.75 -14.13 -4.35
N TYR A 52 -7.70 -13.36 -4.23
CA TYR A 52 -7.01 -12.69 -5.32
C TYR A 52 -5.55 -13.11 -5.34
N LYS A 53 -4.98 -13.18 -6.55
CA LYS A 53 -3.56 -13.43 -6.78
C LYS A 53 -3.05 -12.45 -7.82
N TRP A 54 -1.93 -11.83 -7.54
CA TRP A 54 -1.23 -10.92 -8.44
C TRP A 54 0.22 -11.38 -8.61
N GLU A 55 0.68 -11.39 -9.83
CA GLU A 55 2.05 -11.77 -10.17
C GLU A 55 2.67 -10.67 -11.02
N HIS A 56 3.92 -10.35 -10.74
CA HIS A 56 4.71 -9.42 -11.53
C HIS A 56 5.23 -10.14 -12.77
N VAL A 57 4.93 -9.64 -13.98
CA VAL A 57 5.23 -10.39 -15.22
C VAL A 57 6.72 -10.53 -15.48
N GLU A 58 7.49 -9.48 -15.25
CA GLU A 58 8.94 -9.51 -15.49
C GLU A 58 9.74 -10.13 -14.33
N THR A 59 9.17 -10.10 -13.13
CA THR A 59 9.80 -10.64 -11.93
C THR A 59 8.84 -11.59 -11.19
N PRO A 60 8.65 -12.83 -11.67
CA PRO A 60 7.68 -13.77 -11.08
C PRO A 60 7.93 -14.14 -9.61
N LEU A 61 9.09 -13.77 -9.06
CA LEU A 61 9.37 -13.89 -7.63
C LEU A 61 8.54 -12.92 -6.80
N ILE A 62 8.09 -11.81 -7.39
CA ILE A 62 7.21 -10.84 -6.74
C ILE A 62 5.77 -11.26 -7.03
N ARG A 63 5.08 -11.71 -6.02
CA ARG A 63 3.69 -12.15 -6.11
C ARG A 63 2.94 -11.84 -4.83
N HIS A 64 1.63 -11.71 -4.95
CA HIS A 64 0.73 -11.42 -3.84
C HIS A 64 -0.46 -12.36 -3.86
N GLU A 65 -0.88 -12.79 -2.68
CA GLU A 65 -2.14 -13.49 -2.48
C GLU A 65 -2.92 -12.81 -1.36
N ALA A 66 -4.22 -12.64 -1.54
CA ALA A 66 -5.10 -12.06 -0.54
C ALA A 66 -6.43 -12.79 -0.45
N ALA A 67 -6.88 -13.04 0.78
CA ALA A 67 -8.24 -13.42 1.09
C ALA A 67 -8.99 -12.20 1.63
N VAL A 68 -10.13 -11.87 1.04
CA VAL A 68 -10.89 -10.65 1.32
C VAL A 68 -12.30 -11.01 1.72
N HIS A 69 -12.76 -10.47 2.84
CA HIS A 69 -14.14 -10.53 3.29
C HIS A 69 -14.75 -9.13 3.15
N PHE A 70 -15.59 -8.96 2.12
CA PHE A 70 -16.31 -7.71 1.90
C PHE A 70 -17.48 -7.60 2.88
N LEU A 71 -17.54 -6.46 3.54
CA LEU A 71 -18.64 -6.03 4.41
C LEU A 71 -19.52 -5.04 3.64
N ARG A 72 -20.62 -4.60 4.25
CA ARG A 72 -21.52 -3.63 3.60
C ARG A 72 -20.84 -2.32 3.17
N ALA A 73 -19.91 -1.83 3.96
CA ALA A 73 -19.23 -0.54 3.73
C ALA A 73 -17.76 -0.60 4.18
N GLY A 74 -17.09 -1.71 3.92
CA GLY A 74 -15.71 -1.94 4.30
C GLY A 74 -15.26 -3.37 3.99
N LEU A 75 -14.08 -3.74 4.47
CA LEU A 75 -13.53 -5.08 4.32
C LEU A 75 -12.69 -5.49 5.53
N THR A 76 -12.46 -6.80 5.65
CA THR A 76 -11.30 -7.37 6.32
C THR A 76 -10.54 -8.22 5.31
N ALA A 77 -9.24 -8.18 5.35
CA ALA A 77 -8.41 -8.96 4.44
C ALA A 77 -7.15 -9.45 5.13
N SER A 78 -6.60 -10.54 4.63
CA SER A 78 -5.27 -11.01 4.97
C SER A 78 -4.57 -11.48 3.72
N GLY A 79 -3.25 -11.45 3.72
CA GLY A 79 -2.52 -11.88 2.55
C GLY A 79 -1.04 -12.09 2.81
N VAL A 80 -0.37 -12.52 1.75
CA VAL A 80 1.07 -12.72 1.71
C VAL A 80 1.63 -12.06 0.46
N GLN A 81 2.78 -11.44 0.62
CA GLN A 81 3.59 -10.87 -0.44
C GLN A 81 4.96 -11.52 -0.41
N TYR A 82 5.39 -12.02 -1.55
CA TYR A 82 6.74 -12.53 -1.75
C TYR A 82 7.55 -11.49 -2.51
N GLY A 83 8.75 -11.19 -2.00
CA GLY A 83 9.69 -10.30 -2.62
C GLY A 83 11.07 -10.95 -2.77
N ASP A 84 12.04 -10.18 -3.24
CA ASP A 84 13.42 -10.65 -3.34
C ASP A 84 14.06 -10.73 -1.95
N GLY A 85 14.24 -11.97 -1.46
CA GLY A 85 14.85 -12.24 -0.15
C GLY A 85 13.96 -12.01 1.07
N TYR A 86 12.64 -11.82 0.90
CA TYR A 86 11.70 -11.69 2.02
C TYR A 86 10.31 -12.24 1.70
N GLU A 87 9.58 -12.55 2.76
CA GLU A 87 8.14 -12.80 2.77
C GLU A 87 7.46 -11.80 3.71
N ALA A 88 6.38 -11.18 3.28
CA ALA A 88 5.56 -10.30 4.11
C ALA A 88 4.15 -10.86 4.24
N THR A 89 3.70 -11.09 5.47
CA THR A 89 2.30 -11.42 5.79
C THR A 89 1.61 -10.20 6.36
N TRP A 90 0.33 -10.01 6.03
CA TRP A 90 -0.40 -8.83 6.46
C TRP A 90 -1.88 -9.11 6.72
N GLU A 91 -2.46 -8.30 7.61
CA GLU A 91 -3.89 -8.23 7.88
C GLU A 91 -4.34 -6.78 7.80
N LEU A 92 -5.49 -6.56 7.17
CA LEU A 92 -6.12 -5.25 7.02
C LEU A 92 -7.55 -5.29 7.51
N ARG A 93 -7.94 -4.27 8.26
CA ARG A 93 -9.32 -4.03 8.66
C ARG A 93 -9.70 -2.58 8.40
N THR A 94 -10.87 -2.40 7.81
CA THR A 94 -11.49 -1.08 7.66
C THR A 94 -12.68 -0.92 8.60
N ALA A 95 -12.93 0.30 9.03
CA ALA A 95 -14.18 0.76 9.61
C ALA A 95 -15.22 1.00 8.49
N GLU A 96 -16.40 1.54 8.86
CA GLU A 96 -17.39 2.02 7.90
C GLU A 96 -16.80 3.06 6.93
N ASN A 97 -17.39 3.17 5.76
CA ASN A 97 -16.94 4.06 4.68
C ASN A 97 -15.53 3.74 4.15
N TRP A 98 -15.09 2.48 4.26
CA TRP A 98 -13.82 1.99 3.71
C TRP A 98 -12.57 2.65 4.32
N VAL A 99 -12.69 3.29 5.46
CA VAL A 99 -11.59 3.95 6.16
C VAL A 99 -10.75 2.90 6.89
N THR A 100 -9.44 2.94 6.76
CA THR A 100 -8.55 2.03 7.51
C THR A 100 -8.74 2.20 9.02
N GLU A 101 -8.93 1.09 9.72
CA GLU A 101 -8.93 1.01 11.18
C GLU A 101 -7.58 0.49 11.68
N ARG A 102 -7.10 -0.60 11.08
CA ARG A 102 -5.86 -1.27 11.46
C ARG A 102 -5.24 -1.98 10.27
N VAL A 103 -3.93 -1.95 10.19
CA VAL A 103 -3.14 -2.86 9.36
C VAL A 103 -1.96 -3.40 10.17
N SER A 104 -1.74 -4.71 10.04
CA SER A 104 -0.63 -5.44 10.66
C SER A 104 0.22 -6.02 9.53
N VAL A 105 1.53 -5.87 9.62
CA VAL A 105 2.47 -6.41 8.65
C VAL A 105 3.63 -7.04 9.39
N ASN A 106 3.97 -8.29 9.01
CA ASN A 106 5.17 -8.98 9.45
C ASN A 106 6.01 -9.31 8.23
N VAL A 107 7.28 -8.97 8.28
CA VAL A 107 8.26 -9.27 7.22
C VAL A 107 9.32 -10.18 7.80
N GLU A 108 9.61 -11.26 7.10
CA GLU A 108 10.66 -12.22 7.43
C GLU A 108 11.64 -12.34 6.27
N GLY A 109 12.93 -12.19 6.56
CA GLY A 109 14.06 -12.43 5.66
C GLY A 109 15.05 -13.44 6.25
N ASP A 110 16.17 -13.66 5.57
CA ASP A 110 17.18 -14.59 6.06
C ASP A 110 17.91 -14.05 7.30
N GLY A 111 17.55 -14.57 8.47
CA GLY A 111 18.14 -14.20 9.75
C GLY A 111 17.68 -12.85 10.33
N TRP A 112 16.63 -12.26 9.79
CA TRP A 112 16.02 -11.02 10.30
C TRP A 112 14.51 -11.03 10.15
N GLY A 113 13.83 -10.25 10.99
CA GLY A 113 12.41 -10.01 10.90
C GLY A 113 12.05 -8.63 11.41
N ARG A 114 10.90 -8.13 10.99
CA ARG A 114 10.32 -6.89 11.50
C ARG A 114 8.80 -6.90 11.41
N SER A 115 8.16 -6.14 12.27
CA SER A 115 6.71 -6.00 12.27
C SER A 115 6.26 -4.56 12.44
N LEU A 116 5.07 -4.30 11.94
CA LEU A 116 4.37 -3.03 12.07
C LEU A 116 2.90 -3.32 12.42
N GLU A 117 2.42 -2.74 13.51
CA GLU A 117 1.01 -2.56 13.81
C GLU A 117 0.67 -1.09 13.62
N LEU A 118 -0.15 -0.78 12.63
CA LEU A 118 -0.54 0.59 12.29
C LEU A 118 -2.03 0.77 12.58
N PHE A 119 -2.36 1.73 13.43
CA PHE A 119 -3.72 2.05 13.83
C PHE A 119 -4.09 3.46 13.37
N ARG A 120 -5.32 3.61 12.90
CA ARG A 120 -5.93 4.90 12.68
C ARG A 120 -7.05 5.12 13.68
N PHE A 121 -6.89 6.10 14.54
CA PHE A 121 -7.90 6.52 15.51
C PHE A 121 -8.85 7.57 14.94
N GLU A 122 -9.91 7.86 15.68
CA GLU A 122 -10.76 9.02 15.42
C GLU A 122 -9.92 10.30 15.33
N GLN A 123 -10.43 11.32 14.65
CA GLN A 123 -9.76 12.60 14.41
C GLN A 123 -8.50 12.53 13.51
N GLY A 124 -8.25 11.41 12.82
CA GLY A 124 -7.13 11.27 11.87
C GLY A 124 -5.77 11.07 12.54
N VAL A 125 -5.75 10.60 13.76
CA VAL A 125 -4.49 10.25 14.45
C VAL A 125 -4.05 8.86 14.02
N TRP A 126 -2.81 8.74 13.55
CA TRP A 126 -2.16 7.48 13.25
C TRP A 126 -1.12 7.14 14.31
N SER A 127 -1.05 5.88 14.70
CA SER A 127 -0.06 5.35 15.66
C SER A 127 0.52 4.05 15.12
N ALA A 128 1.80 3.85 15.31
CA ALA A 128 2.51 2.65 14.92
C ALA A 128 3.19 2.01 16.13
N GLU A 129 3.10 0.68 16.21
CA GLU A 129 3.92 -0.16 17.07
C GLU A 129 4.80 -1.01 16.17
N THR A 130 6.10 -1.09 16.45
CA THR A 130 7.08 -1.79 15.61
C THR A 130 7.97 -2.69 16.42
N ASN A 131 8.45 -3.76 15.79
CA ASN A 131 9.48 -4.63 16.36
C ASN A 131 10.51 -4.99 15.29
N GLU A 132 11.75 -5.23 15.68
CA GLU A 132 12.85 -5.69 14.83
C GLU A 132 13.56 -6.84 15.54
N GLU A 133 13.83 -7.92 14.79
CA GLU A 133 14.48 -9.12 15.28
C GLU A 133 15.61 -9.55 14.34
N GLY A 134 16.69 -10.10 14.93
CA GLY A 134 17.83 -10.58 14.16
C GLY A 134 18.70 -9.47 13.57
N ALA A 135 19.55 -9.84 12.60
CA ALA A 135 20.52 -8.93 11.98
C ALA A 135 19.85 -8.18 10.80
N GLN A 136 19.36 -6.99 11.08
CA GLN A 136 18.67 -6.16 10.07
C GLN A 136 19.63 -5.80 8.91
N PRO A 137 19.17 -5.83 7.63
CA PRO A 137 19.92 -5.31 6.51
C PRO A 137 20.30 -3.84 6.71
N GLU A 138 21.58 -3.50 6.42
CA GLU A 138 22.13 -2.16 6.68
C GLU A 138 21.45 -1.04 5.87
N ASP A 139 20.87 -1.36 4.72
CA ASP A 139 20.22 -0.44 3.81
C ASP A 139 18.72 -0.25 4.11
N LEU A 140 18.12 -1.07 4.98
CA LEU A 140 16.73 -0.91 5.38
C LEU A 140 16.61 0.11 6.52
N PRO A 141 15.85 1.19 6.32
CA PRO A 141 15.56 2.13 7.39
C PRO A 141 14.68 1.49 8.48
N SER A 142 14.68 2.06 9.67
CA SER A 142 13.83 1.58 10.77
C SER A 142 12.34 1.68 10.43
N PRO A 143 11.52 0.70 10.85
CA PRO A 143 10.09 0.69 10.59
C PRO A 143 9.35 1.78 11.37
N GLY A 144 8.11 2.09 10.95
CA GLY A 144 7.20 3.00 11.63
C GLY A 144 6.98 4.33 10.92
N ILE A 145 6.20 5.20 11.56
CA ILE A 145 5.80 6.49 10.98
C ILE A 145 6.97 7.45 10.99
N VAL A 146 7.38 7.92 9.79
CA VAL A 146 8.48 8.88 9.63
C VAL A 146 8.06 10.26 10.14
N GLN A 147 6.86 10.74 9.77
CA GLN A 147 6.34 12.03 10.18
C GLN A 147 4.81 12.01 10.37
N SER A 148 4.37 11.88 11.60
CA SER A 148 2.94 11.68 11.91
C SER A 148 2.05 12.86 11.53
N ALA A 149 2.57 14.09 11.53
CA ALA A 149 1.80 15.28 11.18
C ALA A 149 1.29 15.25 9.73
N ASP A 150 2.04 14.62 8.82
CA ASP A 150 1.71 14.56 7.40
C ASP A 150 0.56 13.56 7.13
N LEU A 151 0.33 12.61 8.04
CA LEU A 151 -0.72 11.59 7.93
C LEU A 151 -2.11 12.05 8.38
N LYS A 152 -2.25 13.27 8.92
CA LYS A 152 -3.52 13.73 9.50
C LYS A 152 -4.71 13.66 8.53
N ALA A 153 -4.46 13.90 7.24
CA ALA A 153 -5.48 13.85 6.20
C ALA A 153 -5.69 12.44 5.61
N ALA A 154 -4.82 11.48 5.92
CA ALA A 154 -4.93 10.13 5.40
C ALA A 154 -6.12 9.40 6.01
N LEU A 155 -6.96 8.81 5.16
CA LEU A 155 -8.06 7.94 5.55
C LEU A 155 -7.70 6.47 5.37
N ASP A 156 -6.81 6.18 4.43
CA ASP A 156 -6.45 4.82 4.04
C ASP A 156 -4.96 4.57 4.22
N CYS A 157 -4.62 3.34 4.56
CA CYS A 157 -3.29 2.84 4.30
C CYS A 157 -3.15 2.44 2.82
N ASP A 158 -1.92 2.49 2.30
CA ASP A 158 -1.55 1.93 1.02
C ASP A 158 -0.33 1.03 1.23
N LEU A 159 -0.55 -0.28 1.14
CA LEU A 159 0.52 -1.26 1.31
C LEU A 159 1.29 -1.38 -0.01
N GLY A 160 2.57 -1.10 0.03
CA GLY A 160 3.44 -1.13 -1.13
C GLY A 160 3.34 -2.46 -1.89
N LEU A 161 3.24 -2.39 -3.22
CA LEU A 161 3.06 -3.54 -4.11
C LEU A 161 1.75 -4.34 -3.93
N CYS A 162 0.79 -3.87 -3.14
CA CYS A 162 -0.48 -4.56 -2.88
C CYS A 162 -1.65 -3.87 -3.58
N PRO A 163 -2.10 -4.35 -4.76
CA PRO A 163 -3.18 -3.71 -5.51
C PRO A 163 -4.51 -3.65 -4.75
N LEU A 164 -4.72 -4.53 -3.76
CA LEU A 164 -5.94 -4.56 -2.95
C LEU A 164 -6.20 -3.24 -2.23
N THR A 165 -5.16 -2.53 -1.77
CA THR A 165 -5.35 -1.32 -0.98
C THR A 165 -5.98 -0.16 -1.77
N ASN A 166 -5.93 -0.19 -3.11
CA ASN A 166 -6.67 0.73 -3.97
C ASN A 166 -8.19 0.59 -3.85
N THR A 167 -8.69 -0.56 -3.41
CA THR A 167 -10.13 -0.81 -3.26
C THR A 167 -10.79 0.18 -2.31
N MET A 168 -10.12 0.59 -1.25
CA MET A 168 -10.67 1.51 -0.25
C MET A 168 -11.06 2.87 -0.86
N PRO A 169 -10.15 3.63 -1.50
CA PRO A 169 -10.52 4.88 -2.14
C PRO A 169 -11.48 4.69 -3.33
N ILE A 170 -11.34 3.61 -4.13
CA ILE A 170 -12.24 3.32 -5.25
C ILE A 170 -13.69 3.20 -4.77
N ARG A 171 -13.92 2.41 -3.72
CA ARG A 171 -15.25 2.18 -3.14
C ARG A 171 -15.79 3.40 -2.40
N ARG A 172 -14.96 4.07 -1.62
CA ARG A 172 -15.39 5.27 -0.86
C ARG A 172 -15.79 6.42 -1.77
N LEU A 173 -15.06 6.63 -2.85
CA LEU A 173 -15.35 7.68 -3.83
C LEU A 173 -16.42 7.28 -4.85
N THR A 174 -16.92 6.02 -4.82
CA THR A 174 -17.91 5.49 -5.78
C THR A 174 -17.47 5.62 -7.24
N LEU A 175 -16.20 5.39 -7.52
CA LEU A 175 -15.58 5.67 -8.82
C LEU A 175 -16.19 4.87 -9.99
N LEU A 176 -16.78 3.69 -9.71
CA LEU A 176 -17.38 2.80 -10.69
C LEU A 176 -18.87 3.11 -10.93
N GLU A 177 -19.50 3.86 -10.03
CA GLU A 177 -20.94 4.12 -10.04
C GLU A 177 -21.26 5.54 -10.53
N THR A 178 -20.32 6.48 -10.35
CA THR A 178 -20.52 7.91 -10.67
C THR A 178 -19.28 8.49 -11.32
N GLN A 179 -19.48 9.54 -12.14
CA GLN A 179 -18.36 10.29 -12.71
C GLN A 179 -17.74 11.18 -11.63
N VAL A 180 -16.55 10.80 -11.16
CA VAL A 180 -15.78 11.54 -10.16
C VAL A 180 -14.57 12.18 -10.84
N PRO A 181 -14.39 13.50 -10.74
CA PRO A 181 -13.22 14.18 -11.29
C PRO A 181 -11.95 13.78 -10.53
N LYS A 182 -10.78 14.13 -11.07
CA LYS A 182 -9.49 13.91 -10.41
C LYS A 182 -9.52 14.44 -8.97
N THR A 183 -9.48 13.53 -8.01
CA THR A 183 -9.60 13.78 -6.58
C THR A 183 -8.28 13.42 -5.90
N GLN A 184 -7.71 14.40 -5.19
CA GLN A 184 -6.47 14.20 -4.42
C GLN A 184 -6.78 13.57 -3.07
N LEU A 185 -5.97 12.60 -2.68
CA LEU A 185 -5.99 11.93 -1.39
C LEU A 185 -4.57 11.87 -0.81
N ILE A 186 -4.49 11.86 0.51
CA ILE A 186 -3.28 11.49 1.23
C ILE A 186 -3.48 10.07 1.76
N MET A 187 -2.52 9.20 1.48
CA MET A 187 -2.50 7.82 1.96
C MET A 187 -1.37 7.62 2.96
N ALA A 188 -1.58 6.76 3.94
CA ALA A 188 -0.50 6.25 4.78
C ALA A 188 0.19 5.10 4.02
N TRP A 189 1.18 5.44 3.18
CA TRP A 189 1.89 4.46 2.38
C TRP A 189 2.91 3.73 3.23
N ILE A 190 2.84 2.39 3.20
CA ILE A 190 3.69 1.46 3.93
C ILE A 190 4.67 0.85 2.93
N ASP A 191 5.93 1.18 3.04
CA ASP A 191 6.99 0.59 2.22
C ASP A 191 7.28 -0.86 2.64
N ILE A 192 7.43 -1.77 1.69
CA ILE A 192 7.77 -3.16 1.91
C ILE A 192 9.12 -3.43 1.22
N PRO A 193 10.14 -3.97 1.91
CA PRO A 193 10.09 -4.61 3.25
C PRO A 193 10.45 -3.71 4.43
N SER A 194 10.71 -2.42 4.24
CA SER A 194 11.22 -1.54 5.32
C SER A 194 10.21 -1.29 6.44
N LEU A 195 8.92 -1.35 6.13
CA LEU A 195 7.81 -0.99 7.00
C LEU A 195 7.83 0.48 7.46
N GLN A 196 8.52 1.35 6.69
CA GLN A 196 8.36 2.79 6.86
C GLN A 196 6.97 3.23 6.41
N VAL A 197 6.37 4.15 7.15
CA VAL A 197 5.08 4.76 6.83
C VAL A 197 5.27 6.24 6.55
N ILE A 198 4.93 6.65 5.33
CA ILE A 198 4.98 8.04 4.89
C ILE A 198 3.64 8.51 4.31
N ALA A 199 3.42 9.81 4.30
CA ALA A 199 2.31 10.38 3.54
C ALA A 199 2.60 10.29 2.04
N SER A 200 1.69 9.66 1.30
CA SER A 200 1.76 9.56 -0.15
C SER A 200 0.63 10.35 -0.79
N ASP A 201 1.00 11.22 -1.70
CA ASP A 201 0.09 12.03 -2.50
C ASP A 201 -0.46 11.18 -3.65
N GLN A 202 -1.76 10.89 -3.61
CA GLN A 202 -2.41 10.06 -4.62
C GLN A 202 -3.62 10.74 -5.23
N TYR A 203 -3.94 10.35 -6.46
CA TYR A 203 -5.05 10.91 -7.23
C TYR A 203 -5.88 9.78 -7.82
N TYR A 204 -7.18 9.92 -7.72
CA TYR A 204 -8.15 8.98 -8.31
C TYR A 204 -9.20 9.74 -9.10
N SER A 205 -9.65 9.17 -10.21
CA SER A 205 -10.83 9.63 -10.97
C SER A 205 -11.50 8.48 -11.69
N SER A 206 -12.79 8.65 -11.99
CA SER A 206 -13.52 7.69 -12.83
C SER A 206 -13.06 7.80 -14.27
N VAL A 207 -12.95 6.64 -14.95
CA VAL A 207 -12.86 6.52 -16.40
C VAL A 207 -14.16 5.94 -16.91
N ASP A 208 -14.49 4.71 -16.49
CA ASP A 208 -15.76 4.04 -16.77
C ASP A 208 -16.14 3.07 -15.64
N ALA A 209 -17.03 2.10 -15.90
CA ALA A 209 -17.54 1.17 -14.88
C ALA A 209 -16.53 0.09 -14.44
N GLU A 210 -15.45 -0.10 -15.19
CA GLU A 210 -14.43 -1.14 -14.95
C GLU A 210 -13.01 -0.56 -14.91
N THR A 211 -12.87 0.77 -15.08
CA THR A 211 -11.56 1.44 -15.18
C THR A 211 -11.53 2.70 -14.32
N VAL A 212 -10.49 2.85 -13.55
CA VAL A 212 -10.19 4.06 -12.76
C VAL A 212 -8.81 4.60 -13.13
N ARG A 213 -8.66 5.92 -13.18
CA ARG A 213 -7.35 6.54 -13.31
C ARG A 213 -6.75 6.75 -11.93
N TYR A 214 -5.53 6.29 -11.77
CA TYR A 214 -4.73 6.37 -10.57
C TYR A 214 -3.45 7.14 -10.85
N GLY A 215 -3.04 7.98 -9.91
CA GLY A 215 -1.75 8.65 -9.96
C GLY A 215 -1.14 8.79 -8.57
N SER A 216 0.19 8.78 -8.50
CA SER A 216 0.95 9.06 -7.28
C SER A 216 1.99 10.14 -7.56
N GLY A 217 1.78 11.32 -6.99
CA GLY A 217 2.77 12.42 -7.07
C GLY A 217 4.07 12.07 -6.36
N THR A 218 3.99 11.30 -5.28
CA THR A 218 5.14 10.84 -4.50
C THR A 218 6.02 9.86 -5.28
N ARG A 219 5.40 9.01 -6.13
CA ARG A 219 6.07 7.94 -6.88
C ARG A 219 6.17 8.20 -8.38
N GLY A 220 5.56 9.28 -8.88
CA GLY A 220 5.59 9.62 -10.31
C GLY A 220 4.72 8.71 -11.19
N VAL A 221 3.68 8.09 -10.63
CA VAL A 221 2.77 7.16 -11.32
C VAL A 221 1.56 7.92 -11.87
N ASP A 222 1.09 7.59 -13.07
CA ASP A 222 -0.19 8.06 -13.65
C ASP A 222 -0.67 7.03 -14.68
N VAL A 223 -1.59 6.15 -14.26
CA VAL A 223 -2.04 4.98 -15.03
C VAL A 223 -3.55 4.77 -14.94
N GLU A 224 -4.08 3.94 -15.83
CA GLU A 224 -5.44 3.43 -15.76
C GLU A 224 -5.42 2.00 -15.22
N LEU A 225 -6.20 1.75 -14.17
CA LEU A 225 -6.32 0.48 -13.49
C LEU A 225 -7.63 -0.18 -13.90
N GLU A 226 -7.57 -1.42 -14.38
CA GLU A 226 -8.79 -2.23 -14.53
C GLU A 226 -9.19 -2.82 -13.19
N VAL A 227 -10.47 -2.78 -12.88
CA VAL A 227 -11.03 -3.22 -11.61
C VAL A 227 -12.23 -4.14 -11.80
N ASP A 228 -12.44 -5.05 -10.87
CA ASP A 228 -13.65 -5.89 -10.86
C ASP A 228 -14.86 -5.16 -10.24
N GLY A 229 -16.02 -5.82 -10.24
CA GLY A 229 -17.26 -5.26 -9.66
C GLY A 229 -17.21 -5.02 -8.14
N ASP A 230 -16.24 -5.57 -7.43
CA ASP A 230 -15.99 -5.32 -6.03
C ASP A 230 -15.01 -4.14 -5.81
N GLY A 231 -14.46 -3.57 -6.90
CA GLY A 231 -13.52 -2.44 -6.90
C GLY A 231 -12.07 -2.85 -6.63
N VAL A 232 -11.77 -4.13 -6.80
CA VAL A 232 -10.40 -4.65 -6.66
C VAL A 232 -9.66 -4.52 -7.99
N VAL A 233 -8.45 -4.02 -7.96
CA VAL A 233 -7.60 -3.91 -9.15
C VAL A 233 -7.26 -5.31 -9.65
N VAL A 234 -7.63 -5.60 -10.88
CA VAL A 234 -7.39 -6.87 -11.57
C VAL A 234 -6.33 -6.78 -12.65
N HIS A 235 -6.06 -5.57 -13.13
CA HIS A 235 -4.96 -5.31 -14.04
C HIS A 235 -4.30 -3.96 -13.70
N TYR A 236 -2.99 -4.02 -13.55
CA TYR A 236 -2.13 -2.84 -13.37
C TYR A 236 -1.26 -2.74 -14.63
N PRO A 237 -1.39 -1.70 -15.44
CA PRO A 237 -0.67 -1.62 -16.71
C PRO A 237 0.84 -1.45 -16.50
N ASP A 238 1.58 -1.72 -17.55
CA ASP A 238 3.00 -1.45 -17.64
C ASP A 238 3.27 0.05 -17.46
N LEU A 239 4.22 0.37 -16.61
CA LEU A 239 4.77 1.72 -16.45
C LEU A 239 6.06 1.85 -17.23
#